data_f5b67e79bb1c71831bc59ce3a984636c
#
_entry.id   f5b67e79bb1c71831bc59ce3a984636c
#
_cell.length_a   1.000
_cell.length_b   1.000
_cell.length_c   1.000
_cell.angle_alpha   90.00
_cell.angle_beta   90.00
_cell.angle_gamma   90.00
#
_symmetry.space_group_name_H-M   'P 1'
#
loop_
_entity.id
_entity.type
_entity.pdbx_description
1 polymer ?
#
loop_
_entity_poly.entity_id
_entity_poly.type
_entity_poly.pdbx_seq_one_letter_code
_entity_poly.pdbx_strand_id
1 'polypeptide(L)'
;MKKCIICKKIKEDNEFNKEHIIPESIGGSLTIENVCKDCNNKLGIEIDSKIVDDFLIKGNIVGKEIKNKKNKEKVLFEKLTSNKNPQIKIRAKREKSGKFKNWETNTSLKTSPENKNSHFIHYDANKDKEEVIKDIEKLFKRKYDKVLSEDEIKQIKYKMNNEYTQPEIEFNFRTEINLKKLSREFIKIAYESAHYLLGEKYFDDEIGEELRKSLFEEENELIYKYGARGMELISNEKLKQIFHQIDTISDKKLIHLLHFSRENNKLYVLINLFNTYLNCICITENIDIYDFKEILYFISFFYQNDEKMFDEMNEIDLTKKIIEKKMKIP
;
A
#
# COMPACT_ATOMS: atom_id res chain seq x y z
N MET A 1 17.65 21.07 19.82
CA MET A 1 16.71 21.74 18.88
C MET A 1 17.07 21.38 17.46
N LYS A 2 16.08 21.01 16.64
CA LYS A 2 16.25 20.66 15.22
C LYS A 2 15.29 21.49 14.36
N LYS A 3 15.66 21.73 13.09
CA LYS A 3 14.79 22.37 12.10
C LYS A 3 14.00 21.31 11.35
N CYS A 4 12.67 21.42 11.33
CA CYS A 4 11.80 20.49 10.58
C CYS A 4 11.91 20.75 9.08
N ILE A 5 12.18 19.72 8.28
CA ILE A 5 12.30 19.85 6.81
C ILE A 5 10.98 20.28 6.16
N ILE A 6 9.83 19.94 6.74
CA ILE A 6 8.51 20.22 6.17
C ILE A 6 8.05 21.64 6.50
N CYS A 7 7.90 21.98 7.80
CA CYS A 7 7.40 23.31 8.20
C CYS A 7 8.49 24.36 8.40
N LYS A 8 9.76 23.99 8.28
CA LYS A 8 10.96 24.84 8.49
C LYS A 8 11.08 25.49 9.89
N LYS A 9 10.24 25.10 10.85
CA LYS A 9 10.28 25.59 12.22
C LYS A 9 11.36 24.86 13.02
N ILE A 10 12.06 25.60 13.90
CA ILE A 10 12.96 25.03 14.88
C ILE A 10 12.12 24.59 16.07
N LYS A 11 12.29 23.35 16.52
CA LYS A 11 11.53 22.71 17.59
C LYS A 11 12.47 21.91 18.50
N GLU A 12 11.98 21.54 19.68
CA GLU A 12 12.70 20.66 20.60
C GLU A 12 12.81 19.23 20.05
N ASP A 13 13.89 18.52 20.39
CA ASP A 13 14.17 17.17 19.87
C ASP A 13 13.05 16.17 20.18
N ASN A 14 12.35 16.33 21.32
CA ASN A 14 11.22 15.51 21.71
C ASN A 14 9.94 15.73 20.86
N GLU A 15 9.90 16.78 20.04
CA GLU A 15 8.81 17.05 19.09
C GLU A 15 9.01 16.36 17.75
N PHE A 16 10.09 15.62 17.57
CA PHE A 16 10.38 14.84 16.36
C PHE A 16 10.11 13.35 16.60
N ASN A 17 9.89 12.62 15.53
CA ASN A 17 9.79 11.17 15.51
C ASN A 17 10.34 10.64 14.19
N LYS A 18 10.45 9.33 14.08
CA LYS A 18 10.87 8.69 12.83
C LYS A 18 9.79 8.85 11.76
N GLU A 19 10.18 9.41 10.63
CA GLU A 19 9.41 9.47 9.40
C GLU A 19 9.99 8.47 8.40
N HIS A 20 9.11 7.72 7.71
CA HIS A 20 9.52 6.77 6.70
C HIS A 20 9.50 7.42 5.31
N ILE A 21 10.65 7.51 4.65
CA ILE A 21 10.77 8.06 3.29
C ILE A 21 9.78 7.39 2.33
N ILE A 22 9.79 6.05 2.29
CA ILE A 22 8.72 5.26 1.69
C ILE A 22 7.85 4.74 2.83
N PRO A 23 6.53 4.89 2.78
CA PRO A 23 5.66 4.51 3.89
C PRO A 23 5.88 3.07 4.35
N GLU A 24 5.99 2.89 5.67
CA GLU A 24 6.13 1.56 6.27
C GLU A 24 5.00 0.59 5.88
N SER A 25 3.80 1.14 5.67
CA SER A 25 2.61 0.37 5.30
C SER A 25 2.71 -0.30 3.94
N ILE A 26 3.61 0.15 3.07
CA ILE A 26 3.91 -0.46 1.78
C ILE A 26 5.29 -1.13 1.75
N GLY A 27 5.99 -1.19 2.86
CA GLY A 27 7.25 -1.94 2.98
C GLY A 27 8.50 -1.07 3.09
N GLY A 28 8.38 0.25 3.19
CA GLY A 28 9.52 1.14 3.46
C GLY A 28 10.11 0.89 4.84
N SER A 29 11.42 1.00 4.96
CA SER A 29 12.18 0.77 6.19
C SER A 29 13.20 1.88 6.50
N LEU A 30 13.59 2.68 5.50
CA LEU A 30 14.48 3.82 5.71
C LEU A 30 13.72 4.97 6.36
N THR A 31 14.27 5.51 7.44
CA THR A 31 13.67 6.59 8.22
C THR A 31 14.59 7.79 8.34
N ILE A 32 13.98 8.97 8.49
CA ILE A 32 14.63 10.23 8.83
C ILE A 32 14.06 10.77 10.14
N GLU A 33 14.86 11.59 10.86
CA GLU A 33 14.50 12.11 12.18
C GLU A 33 14.41 13.64 12.21
N ASN A 34 14.24 14.27 11.06
CA ASN A 34 14.17 15.72 10.89
C ASN A 34 12.77 16.20 10.45
N VAL A 35 11.73 15.36 10.63
CA VAL A 35 10.31 15.71 10.46
C VAL A 35 9.65 15.77 11.83
N CYS A 36 9.01 16.91 12.17
CA CYS A 36 8.33 17.03 13.45
C CYS A 36 7.02 16.22 13.48
N LYS A 37 6.57 15.81 14.66
CA LYS A 37 5.38 14.97 14.88
C LYS A 37 4.13 15.47 14.17
N ASP A 38 3.87 16.79 14.20
CA ASP A 38 2.72 17.39 13.54
C ASP A 38 2.78 17.20 12.03
N CYS A 39 3.96 17.46 11.44
CA CYS A 39 4.18 17.28 10.01
C CYS A 39 4.15 15.81 9.60
N ASN A 40 4.75 14.91 10.37
CA ASN A 40 4.70 13.48 10.13
C ASN A 40 3.24 12.96 10.16
N ASN A 41 2.45 13.37 11.16
CA ASN A 41 1.03 13.01 11.20
C ASN A 41 0.26 13.55 9.98
N LYS A 42 0.56 14.79 9.55
CA LYS A 42 -0.08 15.38 8.37
C LYS A 42 0.28 14.63 7.09
N LEU A 43 1.56 14.30 6.87
CA LEU A 43 2.02 13.49 5.75
C LEU A 43 1.31 12.13 5.74
N GLY A 44 1.27 11.45 6.88
CA GLY A 44 0.59 10.16 7.03
C GLY A 44 -0.90 10.18 6.65
N ILE A 45 -1.62 11.24 7.01
CA ILE A 45 -3.06 11.39 6.72
C ILE A 45 -3.30 11.84 5.28
N GLU A 46 -2.58 12.86 4.80
CA GLU A 46 -2.88 13.52 3.54
C GLU A 46 -2.19 12.89 2.34
N ILE A 47 -1.08 12.18 2.53
CA ILE A 47 -0.25 11.60 1.47
C ILE A 47 -0.18 10.08 1.60
N ASP A 48 0.49 9.55 2.63
CA ASP A 48 0.79 8.11 2.75
C ASP A 48 -0.46 7.22 2.77
N SER A 49 -1.52 7.65 3.47
CA SER A 49 -2.77 6.89 3.52
C SER A 49 -3.42 6.72 2.14
N LYS A 50 -3.16 7.65 1.22
CA LYS A 50 -3.81 7.66 -0.11
C LYS A 50 -3.18 6.68 -1.08
N ILE A 51 -1.87 6.46 -0.97
CA ILE A 51 -1.19 5.48 -1.83
C ILE A 51 -1.52 4.04 -1.38
N VAL A 52 -1.70 3.82 -0.09
CA VAL A 52 -2.06 2.48 0.44
C VAL A 52 -3.39 1.98 -0.09
N ASP A 53 -4.30 2.89 -0.43
CA ASP A 53 -5.62 2.56 -0.99
C ASP A 53 -5.60 2.38 -2.52
N ASP A 54 -4.49 2.71 -3.20
CA ASP A 54 -4.33 2.42 -4.62
C ASP A 54 -4.41 0.92 -4.89
N PHE A 55 -5.18 0.55 -5.92
CA PHE A 55 -5.49 -0.85 -6.19
C PHE A 55 -4.26 -1.68 -6.57
N LEU A 56 -3.36 -1.12 -7.41
CA LEU A 56 -2.16 -1.83 -7.86
C LEU A 56 -1.13 -1.96 -6.73
N ILE A 57 -0.96 -0.92 -5.92
CA ILE A 57 -0.12 -0.97 -4.71
C ILE A 57 -0.67 -2.03 -3.75
N LYS A 58 -1.97 -2.03 -3.50
CA LYS A 58 -2.64 -3.02 -2.65
C LYS A 58 -2.50 -4.45 -3.17
N GLY A 59 -2.61 -4.62 -4.50
CA GLY A 59 -2.37 -5.90 -5.17
C GLY A 59 -0.95 -6.41 -4.94
N ASN A 60 0.05 -5.53 -5.07
CA ASN A 60 1.45 -5.87 -4.80
C ASN A 60 1.70 -6.20 -3.33
N ILE A 61 1.13 -5.44 -2.40
CA ILE A 61 1.24 -5.73 -0.96
C ILE A 61 0.71 -7.13 -0.64
N VAL A 62 -0.45 -7.49 -1.20
CA VAL A 62 -1.05 -8.82 -1.04
C VAL A 62 -0.19 -9.90 -1.72
N GLY A 63 0.22 -9.69 -2.96
CA GLY A 63 1.02 -10.64 -3.73
C GLY A 63 2.42 -10.89 -3.15
N LYS A 64 2.99 -9.89 -2.47
CA LYS A 64 4.28 -10.00 -1.79
C LYS A 64 4.14 -10.34 -0.29
N GLU A 65 2.92 -10.57 0.21
CA GLU A 65 2.59 -10.95 1.59
C GLU A 65 3.06 -9.93 2.64
N ILE A 66 3.14 -8.65 2.29
CA ILE A 66 3.58 -7.59 3.19
C ILE A 66 2.55 -7.38 4.29
N LYS A 67 2.94 -7.60 5.54
CA LYS A 67 2.07 -7.47 6.70
C LYS A 67 2.04 -6.02 7.22
N ASN A 68 0.95 -5.68 7.89
CA ASN A 68 0.82 -4.39 8.56
C ASN A 68 1.54 -4.39 9.93
N LYS A 69 1.59 -3.22 10.60
CA LYS A 69 2.18 -3.07 11.96
C LYS A 69 1.63 -4.05 13.02
N LYS A 70 0.42 -4.58 12.83
CA LYS A 70 -0.20 -5.57 13.72
C LYS A 70 0.05 -7.01 13.26
N ASN A 71 1.01 -7.22 12.37
CA ASN A 71 1.35 -8.51 11.78
C ASN A 71 0.18 -9.22 11.07
N LYS A 72 -0.80 -8.44 10.56
CA LYS A 72 -1.95 -8.95 9.82
C LYS A 72 -1.68 -8.91 8.34
N GLU A 73 -1.95 -10.01 7.66
CA GLU A 73 -1.95 -10.06 6.19
C GLU A 73 -3.00 -9.10 5.64
N LYS A 74 -2.65 -8.38 4.58
CA LYS A 74 -3.60 -7.56 3.85
C LYS A 74 -4.36 -8.44 2.85
N VAL A 75 -5.59 -8.05 2.55
CA VAL A 75 -6.40 -8.62 1.48
C VAL A 75 -6.83 -7.50 0.54
N LEU A 76 -7.05 -7.85 -0.72
CA LEU A 76 -7.41 -6.87 -1.73
C LEU A 76 -8.71 -6.14 -1.38
N PHE A 77 -9.68 -6.90 -0.89
CA PHE A 77 -10.96 -6.37 -0.40
C PHE A 77 -11.26 -6.93 0.98
N GLU A 78 -11.55 -6.08 1.96
CA GLU A 78 -12.00 -6.52 3.28
C GLU A 78 -13.48 -6.92 3.26
N LYS A 79 -14.25 -6.32 2.31
CA LYS A 79 -15.67 -6.57 2.17
C LYS A 79 -16.10 -6.28 0.73
N LEU A 80 -16.94 -7.16 0.17
CA LEU A 80 -17.63 -6.96 -1.10
C LEU A 80 -19.14 -7.12 -0.91
N THR A 81 -19.92 -6.45 -1.76
CA THR A 81 -21.37 -6.53 -1.79
C THR A 81 -21.79 -6.99 -3.16
N SER A 82 -22.67 -7.99 -3.24
CA SER A 82 -23.18 -8.50 -4.51
C SER A 82 -24.02 -7.44 -5.24
N ASN A 83 -23.80 -7.31 -6.54
CA ASN A 83 -24.56 -6.39 -7.38
C ASN A 83 -25.97 -6.86 -7.62
N LYS A 84 -26.16 -8.16 -7.87
CA LYS A 84 -27.48 -8.76 -8.10
C LYS A 84 -28.33 -8.80 -6.83
N ASN A 85 -27.68 -8.92 -5.66
CA ASN A 85 -28.36 -8.96 -4.38
C ASN A 85 -27.55 -8.20 -3.30
N PRO A 86 -27.81 -6.89 -3.08
CA PRO A 86 -27.06 -6.08 -2.12
C PRO A 86 -27.12 -6.53 -0.65
N GLN A 87 -28.03 -7.47 -0.33
CA GLN A 87 -28.07 -8.07 1.01
C GLN A 87 -26.96 -9.12 1.20
N ILE A 88 -26.43 -9.68 0.11
CA ILE A 88 -25.32 -10.62 0.15
C ILE A 88 -24.02 -9.82 0.21
N LYS A 89 -23.30 -10.01 1.29
CA LYS A 89 -22.01 -9.39 1.54
C LYS A 89 -21.01 -10.48 1.94
N ILE A 90 -19.82 -10.41 1.36
CA ILE A 90 -18.70 -11.24 1.81
C ILE A 90 -17.69 -10.39 2.57
N ARG A 91 -16.99 -11.00 3.50
CA ARG A 91 -15.88 -10.38 4.25
C ARG A 91 -14.70 -11.34 4.29
N ALA A 92 -13.51 -10.76 4.34
CA ALA A 92 -12.32 -11.51 4.65
C ALA A 92 -12.37 -12.01 6.10
N LYS A 93 -12.30 -13.31 6.29
CA LYS A 93 -12.14 -13.96 7.61
C LYS A 93 -10.68 -14.23 7.87
N ARG A 94 -10.24 -13.95 9.09
CA ARG A 94 -8.85 -14.12 9.51
C ARG A 94 -8.77 -15.09 10.68
N GLU A 95 -7.63 -15.77 10.79
CA GLU A 95 -7.25 -16.52 11.98
C GLU A 95 -6.90 -15.57 13.14
N LYS A 96 -6.75 -16.11 14.35
CA LYS A 96 -6.28 -15.33 15.51
C LYS A 96 -4.88 -14.75 15.30
N SER A 97 -4.05 -15.40 14.49
CA SER A 97 -2.73 -14.93 14.05
C SER A 97 -2.78 -13.68 13.15
N GLY A 98 -3.95 -13.33 12.61
CA GLY A 98 -4.12 -12.28 11.60
C GLY A 98 -3.98 -12.76 10.16
N LYS A 99 -3.65 -14.04 9.93
CA LYS A 99 -3.57 -14.66 8.61
C LYS A 99 -4.94 -14.74 7.96
N PHE A 100 -5.02 -14.49 6.64
CA PHE A 100 -6.24 -14.68 5.88
C PHE A 100 -6.61 -16.16 5.85
N LYS A 101 -7.87 -16.47 6.18
CA LYS A 101 -8.38 -17.82 6.19
C LYS A 101 -9.22 -18.13 4.96
N ASN A 102 -10.29 -17.39 4.78
CA ASN A 102 -11.22 -17.53 3.67
C ASN A 102 -12.13 -16.31 3.56
N TRP A 103 -13.02 -16.32 2.56
CA TRP A 103 -14.14 -15.40 2.47
C TRP A 103 -15.36 -16.03 3.16
N GLU A 104 -16.10 -15.22 3.90
CA GLU A 104 -17.31 -15.63 4.62
C GLU A 104 -18.48 -14.74 4.21
N THR A 105 -19.62 -15.33 3.90
CA THR A 105 -20.83 -14.56 3.62
C THR A 105 -21.61 -14.29 4.91
N ASN A 106 -22.33 -13.16 4.92
CA ASN A 106 -23.24 -12.87 6.02
C ASN A 106 -24.55 -13.65 5.87
N THR A 107 -25.14 -14.05 6.99
CA THR A 107 -26.55 -14.49 7.00
C THR A 107 -27.47 -13.30 6.74
N SER A 108 -28.41 -13.44 5.82
CA SER A 108 -29.39 -12.39 5.49
C SER A 108 -30.77 -12.95 5.20
N LEU A 109 -31.78 -12.09 5.42
CA LEU A 109 -33.18 -12.39 5.15
C LEU A 109 -33.73 -11.43 4.09
N LYS A 110 -34.42 -11.97 3.08
CA LYS A 110 -35.17 -11.22 2.08
C LYS A 110 -36.60 -11.74 2.05
N THR A 111 -37.59 -10.86 2.22
CA THR A 111 -38.99 -11.21 2.06
C THR A 111 -39.27 -11.54 0.58
N SER A 112 -40.02 -12.59 0.34
CA SER A 112 -40.45 -12.94 -1.01
C SER A 112 -41.30 -11.82 -1.60
N PRO A 113 -41.06 -11.41 -2.86
CA PRO A 113 -41.93 -10.45 -3.55
C PRO A 113 -43.37 -10.98 -3.73
N GLU A 114 -43.49 -12.30 -3.90
CA GLU A 114 -44.76 -12.97 -4.19
C GLU A 114 -45.61 -13.27 -2.94
N ASN A 115 -44.93 -13.48 -1.81
CA ASN A 115 -45.59 -13.80 -0.55
C ASN A 115 -44.86 -13.14 0.63
N LYS A 116 -45.47 -12.13 1.26
CA LYS A 116 -44.92 -11.37 2.38
C LYS A 116 -44.62 -12.23 3.61
N ASN A 117 -45.22 -13.42 3.72
CA ASN A 117 -44.99 -14.36 4.82
C ASN A 117 -43.87 -15.36 4.51
N SER A 118 -43.32 -15.34 3.30
CA SER A 118 -42.20 -16.20 2.88
C SER A 118 -40.90 -15.42 2.86
N HIS A 119 -39.85 -16.06 3.33
CA HIS A 119 -38.52 -15.43 3.43
C HIS A 119 -37.46 -16.29 2.74
N PHE A 120 -36.64 -15.67 1.90
CA PHE A 120 -35.40 -16.26 1.42
C PHE A 120 -34.29 -16.01 2.48
N ILE A 121 -33.62 -17.08 2.87
CA ILE A 121 -32.51 -17.04 3.81
C ILE A 121 -31.24 -17.30 3.01
N HIS A 122 -30.30 -16.35 3.06
CA HIS A 122 -28.97 -16.54 2.51
C HIS A 122 -27.98 -16.72 3.65
N TYR A 123 -27.11 -17.72 3.56
CA TYR A 123 -26.11 -18.04 4.58
C TYR A 123 -24.85 -18.66 3.95
N ASP A 124 -23.76 -18.71 4.71
CA ASP A 124 -22.52 -19.38 4.32
C ASP A 124 -22.66 -20.89 4.54
N ALA A 125 -22.59 -21.67 3.47
CA ALA A 125 -22.70 -23.12 3.55
C ALA A 125 -21.54 -23.79 4.34
N ASN A 126 -20.41 -23.11 4.48
CA ASN A 126 -19.25 -23.59 5.24
C ASN A 126 -19.32 -23.22 6.74
N LYS A 127 -20.33 -22.47 7.14
CA LYS A 127 -20.54 -22.09 8.54
C LYS A 127 -21.27 -23.20 9.28
N ASP A 128 -20.96 -23.33 10.58
CA ASP A 128 -21.70 -24.24 11.46
C ASP A 128 -23.20 -23.95 11.42
N LYS A 129 -24.02 -24.99 11.23
CA LYS A 129 -25.48 -24.85 11.05
C LYS A 129 -26.18 -24.27 12.27
N GLU A 130 -25.73 -24.62 13.48
CA GLU A 130 -26.31 -24.07 14.72
C GLU A 130 -25.97 -22.58 14.86
N GLU A 131 -24.78 -22.17 14.42
CA GLU A 131 -24.40 -20.76 14.36
C GLU A 131 -25.24 -19.98 13.36
N VAL A 132 -25.51 -20.57 12.18
CA VAL A 132 -26.40 -20.00 11.18
C VAL A 132 -27.82 -19.82 11.72
N ILE A 133 -28.37 -20.82 12.41
CA ILE A 133 -29.69 -20.74 13.04
C ILE A 133 -29.75 -19.60 14.05
N LYS A 134 -28.77 -19.47 14.95
CA LYS A 134 -28.70 -18.34 15.89
C LYS A 134 -28.67 -16.97 15.19
N ASP A 135 -28.00 -16.89 14.04
CA ASP A 135 -27.97 -15.64 13.27
C ASP A 135 -29.34 -15.38 12.62
N ILE A 136 -30.04 -16.41 12.14
CA ILE A 136 -31.39 -16.31 11.60
C ILE A 136 -32.37 -15.84 12.67
N GLU A 137 -32.36 -16.44 13.86
CA GLU A 137 -33.20 -16.03 15.00
C GLU A 137 -33.00 -14.54 15.34
N LYS A 138 -31.73 -14.08 15.45
CA LYS A 138 -31.41 -12.66 15.66
C LYS A 138 -31.96 -11.77 14.57
N LEU A 139 -31.92 -12.22 13.31
CA LEU A 139 -32.43 -11.45 12.17
C LEU A 139 -33.96 -11.35 12.21
N PHE A 140 -34.67 -12.46 12.54
CA PHE A 140 -36.13 -12.44 12.69
C PHE A 140 -36.55 -11.52 13.85
N LYS A 141 -35.88 -11.63 15.03
CA LYS A 141 -36.12 -10.75 16.16
C LYS A 141 -35.93 -9.29 15.82
N ARG A 142 -34.83 -8.97 15.14
CA ARG A 142 -34.50 -7.57 14.77
C ARG A 142 -35.40 -6.97 13.71
N LYS A 143 -35.76 -7.76 12.67
CA LYS A 143 -36.53 -7.24 11.52
C LYS A 143 -38.04 -7.27 11.72
N TYR A 144 -38.53 -8.26 12.44
CA TYR A 144 -39.95 -8.56 12.54
C TYR A 144 -40.46 -8.62 13.97
N ASP A 145 -39.61 -8.38 14.95
CA ASP A 145 -39.87 -8.58 16.39
C ASP A 145 -40.43 -9.96 16.70
N LYS A 146 -40.02 -10.96 15.93
CA LYS A 146 -40.54 -12.32 15.97
C LYS A 146 -39.50 -13.27 16.55
N VAL A 147 -39.94 -14.07 17.54
CA VAL A 147 -39.21 -15.23 18.04
C VAL A 147 -39.68 -16.45 17.24
N LEU A 148 -38.74 -17.19 16.70
CA LEU A 148 -39.06 -18.41 15.95
C LEU A 148 -39.47 -19.52 16.91
N SER A 149 -40.52 -20.30 16.56
CA SER A 149 -40.91 -21.49 17.29
C SER A 149 -39.97 -22.65 16.98
N GLU A 150 -39.96 -23.68 17.84
CA GLU A 150 -39.18 -24.89 17.62
C GLU A 150 -39.51 -25.59 16.30
N ASP A 151 -40.76 -25.56 15.89
CA ASP A 151 -41.19 -26.17 14.61
C ASP A 151 -40.72 -25.36 13.38
N GLU A 152 -40.73 -24.04 13.50
CA GLU A 152 -40.15 -23.19 12.46
C GLU A 152 -38.62 -23.41 12.35
N ILE A 153 -37.92 -23.53 13.44
CA ILE A 153 -36.49 -23.86 13.46
C ILE A 153 -36.26 -25.26 12.85
N LYS A 154 -37.05 -26.26 13.17
CA LYS A 154 -36.97 -27.58 12.53
C LYS A 154 -37.20 -27.53 11.02
N GLN A 155 -38.18 -26.75 10.55
CA GLN A 155 -38.41 -26.54 9.13
C GLN A 155 -37.23 -25.85 8.43
N ILE A 156 -36.66 -24.83 9.05
CA ILE A 156 -35.47 -24.16 8.52
C ILE A 156 -34.31 -25.15 8.40
N LYS A 157 -34.04 -25.93 9.45
CA LYS A 157 -32.99 -26.97 9.45
C LYS A 157 -33.23 -28.01 8.34
N TYR A 158 -34.46 -28.46 8.16
CA TYR A 158 -34.82 -29.39 7.08
C TYR A 158 -34.51 -28.80 5.71
N LYS A 159 -34.95 -27.58 5.43
CA LYS A 159 -34.67 -26.88 4.17
C LYS A 159 -33.20 -26.63 3.91
N MET A 160 -32.43 -26.26 4.95
CA MET A 160 -30.96 -26.11 4.84
C MET A 160 -30.27 -27.42 4.44
N ASN A 161 -30.85 -28.57 4.76
CA ASN A 161 -30.28 -29.87 4.43
C ASN A 161 -30.75 -30.40 3.04
N ASN A 162 -31.95 -30.07 2.61
CA ASN A 162 -32.60 -30.76 1.49
C ASN A 162 -33.02 -29.86 0.33
N GLU A 163 -33.18 -28.56 0.56
CA GLU A 163 -33.80 -27.64 -0.41
C GLU A 163 -32.95 -26.37 -0.65
N TYR A 164 -31.64 -26.42 -0.41
CA TYR A 164 -30.81 -25.26 -0.65
C TYR A 164 -30.34 -25.13 -2.10
N THR A 165 -30.20 -23.92 -2.57
CA THR A 165 -29.60 -23.61 -3.86
C THR A 165 -28.32 -22.79 -3.66
N GLN A 166 -27.35 -23.01 -4.52
CA GLN A 166 -26.13 -22.18 -4.58
C GLN A 166 -26.27 -21.18 -5.72
N PRO A 167 -26.66 -19.93 -5.45
CA PRO A 167 -26.73 -18.93 -6.50
C PRO A 167 -25.33 -18.52 -6.94
N GLU A 168 -25.19 -18.25 -8.22
CA GLU A 168 -24.00 -17.56 -8.72
C GLU A 168 -23.98 -16.14 -8.18
N ILE A 169 -22.89 -15.76 -7.49
CA ILE A 169 -22.74 -14.45 -6.86
C ILE A 169 -21.72 -13.66 -7.66
N GLU A 170 -22.17 -12.58 -8.30
CA GLU A 170 -21.32 -11.66 -9.02
C GLU A 170 -20.98 -10.44 -8.14
N PHE A 171 -19.70 -10.10 -8.13
CA PHE A 171 -19.19 -8.88 -7.51
C PHE A 171 -18.53 -8.02 -8.58
N ASN A 172 -19.02 -6.82 -8.77
CA ASN A 172 -18.35 -5.82 -9.57
C ASN A 172 -17.66 -4.84 -8.63
N PHE A 173 -16.45 -4.46 -8.98
CA PHE A 173 -15.74 -3.40 -8.30
C PHE A 173 -15.16 -2.45 -9.35
N ARG A 174 -15.13 -1.19 -9.00
CA ARG A 174 -14.49 -0.14 -9.79
C ARG A 174 -13.25 0.30 -9.06
N THR A 175 -12.16 0.36 -9.76
CA THR A 175 -10.90 0.90 -9.26
C THR A 175 -10.56 2.16 -10.03
N GLU A 176 -10.00 3.14 -9.33
CA GLU A 176 -9.53 4.38 -9.92
C GLU A 176 -8.07 4.58 -9.50
N ILE A 177 -7.21 4.80 -10.49
CA ILE A 177 -5.84 5.23 -10.25
C ILE A 177 -5.86 6.75 -10.14
N ASN A 178 -5.54 7.27 -8.98
CA ASN A 178 -5.47 8.70 -8.78
C ASN A 178 -4.03 9.19 -8.96
N LEU A 179 -3.68 9.56 -10.18
CA LEU A 179 -2.33 10.00 -10.53
C LEU A 179 -1.86 11.21 -9.71
N LYS A 180 -2.75 12.12 -9.33
CA LYS A 180 -2.42 13.28 -8.50
C LYS A 180 -1.95 12.87 -7.10
N LYS A 181 -2.66 11.92 -6.47
CA LYS A 181 -2.26 11.39 -5.16
C LYS A 181 -0.94 10.64 -5.24
N LEU A 182 -0.78 9.83 -6.27
CA LEU A 182 0.44 9.10 -6.51
C LEU A 182 1.63 10.05 -6.75
N SER A 183 1.42 11.11 -7.52
CA SER A 183 2.46 12.14 -7.76
C SER A 183 2.91 12.81 -6.46
N ARG A 184 1.99 13.12 -5.54
CA ARG A 184 2.35 13.72 -4.24
C ARG A 184 3.21 12.77 -3.40
N GLU A 185 2.93 11.48 -3.44
CA GLU A 185 3.77 10.48 -2.78
C GLU A 185 5.18 10.42 -3.38
N PHE A 186 5.30 10.43 -4.71
CA PHE A 186 6.62 10.49 -5.37
C PHE A 186 7.39 11.75 -5.02
N ILE A 187 6.72 12.90 -4.94
CA ILE A 187 7.32 14.17 -4.53
C ILE A 187 7.80 14.09 -3.06
N LYS A 188 6.99 13.51 -2.15
CA LYS A 188 7.38 13.27 -0.76
C LYS A 188 8.66 12.43 -0.70
N ILE A 189 8.65 11.27 -1.37
CA ILE A 189 9.79 10.36 -1.40
C ILE A 189 11.03 11.07 -1.96
N ALA A 190 10.90 11.81 -3.05
CA ALA A 190 12.01 12.56 -3.65
C ALA A 190 12.57 13.61 -2.68
N TYR A 191 11.70 14.41 -2.07
CA TYR A 191 12.10 15.47 -1.15
C TYR A 191 12.78 14.93 0.11
N GLU A 192 12.22 13.92 0.73
CA GLU A 192 12.78 13.32 1.94
C GLU A 192 14.06 12.55 1.67
N SER A 193 14.15 11.83 0.54
CA SER A 193 15.38 11.14 0.14
C SER A 193 16.49 12.12 -0.25
N ALA A 194 16.16 13.31 -0.79
CA ALA A 194 17.12 14.36 -1.04
C ALA A 194 17.69 14.91 0.27
N HIS A 195 16.86 15.16 1.28
CA HIS A 195 17.34 15.55 2.63
C HIS A 195 18.21 14.48 3.28
N TYR A 196 17.86 13.20 3.10
CA TYR A 196 18.67 12.08 3.58
C TYR A 196 20.05 12.08 2.94
N LEU A 197 20.12 12.27 1.63
CA LEU A 197 21.35 12.17 0.85
C LEU A 197 22.23 13.42 0.93
N LEU A 198 21.61 14.62 0.83
CA LEU A 198 22.31 15.90 0.69
C LEU A 198 22.44 16.68 2.01
N GLY A 199 21.74 16.23 3.05
CA GLY A 199 21.83 16.78 4.40
C GLY A 199 21.27 18.19 4.55
N GLU A 200 21.83 18.94 5.51
CA GLU A 200 21.31 20.25 5.92
C GLU A 200 21.38 21.31 4.81
N LYS A 201 22.38 21.25 3.93
CA LYS A 201 22.51 22.19 2.81
C LYS A 201 21.28 22.21 1.90
N TYR A 202 20.50 21.10 1.86
CA TYR A 202 19.31 20.99 1.05
C TYR A 202 18.12 21.85 1.52
N PHE A 203 18.17 22.40 2.74
CA PHE A 203 17.15 23.33 3.23
C PHE A 203 16.98 24.58 2.35
N ASP A 204 18.04 25.01 1.68
CA ASP A 204 18.10 26.23 0.89
C ASP A 204 18.12 25.96 -0.63
N ASP A 205 17.91 24.71 -1.04
CA ASP A 205 17.81 24.31 -2.44
C ASP A 205 16.48 24.78 -3.06
N GLU A 206 16.57 25.40 -4.25
CA GLU A 206 15.39 25.94 -4.95
C GLU A 206 14.41 24.85 -5.35
N ILE A 207 14.92 23.73 -5.90
CA ILE A 207 14.09 22.58 -6.27
C ILE A 207 13.50 21.93 -5.01
N GLY A 208 14.30 21.85 -3.94
CA GLY A 208 13.83 21.38 -2.64
C GLY A 208 12.65 22.19 -2.11
N GLU A 209 12.67 23.51 -2.28
CA GLU A 209 11.56 24.38 -1.86
C GLU A 209 10.32 24.18 -2.74
N GLU A 210 10.47 23.99 -4.06
CA GLU A 210 9.37 23.67 -4.96
C GLU A 210 8.71 22.33 -4.59
N LEU A 211 9.51 21.28 -4.37
CA LEU A 211 9.03 19.96 -3.96
C LEU A 211 8.28 20.05 -2.62
N ARG A 212 8.82 20.77 -1.64
CA ARG A 212 8.21 20.99 -0.34
C ARG A 212 6.84 21.67 -0.43
N LYS A 213 6.73 22.74 -1.22
CA LYS A 213 5.45 23.45 -1.45
C LYS A 213 4.41 22.55 -2.09
N SER A 214 4.83 21.70 -3.04
CA SER A 214 3.94 20.78 -3.75
C SER A 214 3.29 19.71 -2.85
N LEU A 215 3.84 19.46 -1.66
CA LEU A 215 3.30 18.43 -0.76
C LEU A 215 1.87 18.71 -0.28
N PHE A 216 1.52 20.00 -0.06
CA PHE A 216 0.24 20.37 0.56
C PHE A 216 -0.65 21.27 -0.28
N GLU A 217 -0.17 21.74 -1.42
CA GLU A 217 -0.94 22.56 -2.34
C GLU A 217 -1.70 21.68 -3.33
N GLU A 218 -3.04 21.65 -3.21
CA GLU A 218 -3.87 20.72 -4.00
C GLU A 218 -3.93 21.03 -5.50
N GLU A 219 -3.78 22.31 -5.91
CA GLU A 219 -3.87 22.76 -7.30
C GLU A 219 -2.55 23.29 -7.87
N ASN A 220 -1.43 22.84 -7.31
CA ASN A 220 -0.13 23.31 -7.72
C ASN A 220 0.28 22.70 -9.08
N GLU A 221 0.65 23.55 -10.04
CA GLU A 221 1.24 23.13 -11.32
C GLU A 221 2.49 22.26 -11.13
N LEU A 222 3.20 22.44 -10.02
CA LEU A 222 4.38 21.65 -9.66
C LEU A 222 4.06 20.15 -9.50
N ILE A 223 2.86 19.77 -9.08
CA ILE A 223 2.43 18.38 -9.05
C ILE A 223 2.47 17.77 -10.45
N TYR A 224 2.10 18.53 -11.47
CA TYR A 224 2.18 18.08 -12.85
C TYR A 224 3.62 18.17 -13.41
N LYS A 225 4.41 19.16 -13.01
CA LYS A 225 5.82 19.30 -13.38
C LYS A 225 6.65 18.10 -12.93
N TYR A 226 6.43 17.63 -11.70
CA TYR A 226 7.12 16.49 -11.10
C TYR A 226 6.31 15.19 -11.15
N GLY A 227 5.07 15.27 -11.66
CA GLY A 227 4.13 14.15 -11.66
C GLY A 227 4.46 13.08 -12.69
N ALA A 228 3.89 11.96 -12.44
CA ALA A 228 3.91 10.66 -13.09
C ALA A 228 4.22 10.61 -14.61
N ARG A 229 5.44 10.92 -15.01
CA ARG A 229 6.01 10.46 -16.29
C ARG A 229 6.34 8.95 -16.25
N GLY A 230 6.07 8.30 -15.12
CA GLY A 230 6.51 6.95 -14.81
C GLY A 230 6.04 5.87 -15.77
N MET A 231 4.91 6.04 -16.43
CA MET A 231 4.44 5.00 -17.38
C MET A 231 5.28 4.95 -18.66
N GLU A 232 5.87 6.04 -19.10
CA GLU A 232 6.78 6.05 -20.27
C GLU A 232 8.11 5.35 -19.98
N LEU A 233 8.58 5.39 -18.73
CA LEU A 233 9.85 4.78 -18.32
C LEU A 233 9.75 3.26 -18.09
N ILE A 234 8.55 2.70 -17.86
CA ILE A 234 8.34 1.24 -17.74
C ILE A 234 8.74 0.52 -19.04
N SER A 235 8.71 1.18 -20.18
CA SER A 235 9.19 0.65 -21.46
C SER A 235 10.71 0.63 -21.60
N ASN A 236 11.47 1.25 -20.69
CA ASN A 236 12.93 1.33 -20.78
C ASN A 236 13.57 0.00 -20.37
N GLU A 237 14.04 -0.76 -21.36
CA GLU A 237 14.66 -2.09 -21.17
C GLU A 237 15.91 -2.04 -20.28
N LYS A 238 16.70 -0.97 -20.29
CA LYS A 238 17.89 -0.85 -19.42
C LYS A 238 17.49 -0.78 -17.97
N LEU A 239 16.45 -0.02 -17.64
CA LEU A 239 15.93 0.06 -16.28
C LEU A 239 15.34 -1.26 -15.81
N LYS A 240 14.59 -1.96 -16.68
CA LYS A 240 14.10 -3.32 -16.38
C LYS A 240 15.25 -4.28 -16.09
N GLN A 241 16.34 -4.19 -16.84
CA GLN A 241 17.53 -5.02 -16.61
C GLN A 241 18.19 -4.71 -15.27
N ILE A 242 18.34 -3.44 -14.89
CA ILE A 242 18.88 -3.03 -13.59
C ILE A 242 18.01 -3.59 -12.46
N PHE A 243 16.69 -3.41 -12.52
CA PHE A 243 15.77 -3.92 -11.51
C PHE A 243 15.83 -5.45 -11.41
N HIS A 244 15.86 -6.13 -12.55
CA HIS A 244 15.99 -7.58 -12.59
C HIS A 244 17.31 -8.03 -11.99
N GLN A 245 18.42 -7.35 -12.29
CA GLN A 245 19.72 -7.67 -11.70
C GLN A 245 19.71 -7.51 -10.18
N ILE A 246 19.18 -6.40 -9.64
CA ILE A 246 19.07 -6.18 -8.20
C ILE A 246 18.21 -7.26 -7.54
N ASP A 247 17.08 -7.63 -8.15
CA ASP A 247 16.20 -8.67 -7.64
C ASP A 247 16.87 -10.05 -7.64
N THR A 248 17.70 -10.31 -8.65
CA THR A 248 18.42 -11.61 -8.77
C THR A 248 19.62 -11.75 -7.86
N ILE A 249 20.30 -10.67 -7.45
CA ILE A 249 21.47 -10.74 -6.54
C ILE A 249 21.08 -10.90 -5.08
N SER A 250 19.83 -10.63 -4.72
CA SER A 250 19.31 -10.77 -3.37
C SER A 250 18.49 -12.04 -3.24
N ASP A 251 18.64 -12.76 -2.12
CA ASP A 251 17.72 -13.83 -1.73
C ASP A 251 16.42 -13.30 -1.13
N LYS A 252 16.29 -11.96 -1.09
CA LYS A 252 15.15 -11.20 -0.53
C LYS A 252 14.23 -10.73 -1.65
N LYS A 253 12.96 -10.53 -1.37
CA LYS A 253 11.99 -9.95 -2.33
C LYS A 253 12.19 -8.44 -2.44
N LEU A 254 12.71 -7.95 -3.56
CA LEU A 254 12.79 -6.52 -3.85
C LEU A 254 11.37 -5.95 -3.96
N ILE A 255 11.11 -4.87 -3.23
CA ILE A 255 9.81 -4.19 -3.22
C ILE A 255 9.87 -2.79 -3.81
N HIS A 256 10.92 -2.03 -3.49
CA HIS A 256 11.11 -0.67 -3.98
C HIS A 256 12.58 -0.42 -4.30
N LEU A 257 12.82 0.58 -5.15
CA LEU A 257 14.15 1.05 -5.49
C LEU A 257 14.17 2.56 -5.61
N LEU A 258 15.13 3.20 -4.97
CA LEU A 258 15.56 4.57 -5.23
C LEU A 258 16.91 4.52 -5.93
N HIS A 259 17.01 5.15 -7.09
CA HIS A 259 18.26 5.26 -7.83
C HIS A 259 18.57 6.73 -8.08
N PHE A 260 19.70 7.20 -7.57
CA PHE A 260 20.18 8.57 -7.74
C PHE A 260 21.19 8.61 -8.86
N SER A 261 20.98 9.50 -9.80
CA SER A 261 21.86 9.67 -10.95
C SER A 261 22.13 11.14 -11.23
N ARG A 262 23.39 11.45 -11.52
CA ARG A 262 23.83 12.78 -11.93
C ARG A 262 23.74 12.90 -13.44
N GLU A 263 23.15 13.98 -13.91
CA GLU A 263 23.19 14.39 -15.31
C GLU A 263 23.62 15.85 -15.37
N ASN A 264 24.82 16.11 -15.87
CA ASN A 264 25.48 17.42 -15.82
C ASN A 264 25.57 17.93 -14.38
N ASN A 265 24.99 19.11 -14.08
CA ASN A 265 24.94 19.71 -12.77
C ASN A 265 23.65 19.38 -11.98
N LYS A 266 22.83 18.47 -12.48
CA LYS A 266 21.56 18.09 -11.87
C LYS A 266 21.65 16.71 -11.24
N LEU A 267 20.93 16.53 -10.16
CA LEU A 267 20.73 15.22 -9.53
C LEU A 267 19.27 14.82 -9.64
N TYR A 268 19.07 13.61 -10.08
CA TYR A 268 17.75 12.99 -10.22
C TYR A 268 17.61 11.81 -9.28
N VAL A 269 16.42 11.59 -8.76
CA VAL A 269 16.03 10.34 -8.13
C VAL A 269 14.99 9.63 -8.98
N LEU A 270 15.29 8.41 -9.35
CA LEU A 270 14.34 7.48 -9.96
C LEU A 270 13.74 6.62 -8.86
N ILE A 271 12.44 6.69 -8.71
CA ILE A 271 11.67 6.02 -7.68
C ILE A 271 10.85 4.91 -8.32
N ASN A 272 11.12 3.68 -7.94
CA ASN A 272 10.35 2.51 -8.39
C ASN A 272 9.61 1.89 -7.21
N LEU A 273 8.28 1.87 -7.30
CA LEU A 273 7.42 1.24 -6.30
C LEU A 273 6.86 -0.06 -6.86
N PHE A 274 7.24 -1.20 -6.27
CA PHE A 274 6.80 -2.56 -6.60
C PHE A 274 7.05 -3.00 -8.06
N ASN A 275 7.95 -2.37 -8.76
CA ASN A 275 8.11 -2.55 -10.21
C ASN A 275 6.80 -2.31 -11.00
N THR A 276 5.94 -1.46 -10.46
CA THR A 276 4.62 -1.12 -11.01
C THR A 276 4.57 0.36 -11.38
N TYR A 277 5.02 1.20 -10.47
CA TYR A 277 5.07 2.64 -10.65
C TYR A 277 6.51 3.13 -10.65
N LEU A 278 6.82 3.94 -11.61
CA LEU A 278 8.14 4.52 -11.80
C LEU A 278 8.00 6.03 -11.99
N ASN A 279 8.83 6.81 -11.30
CA ASN A 279 8.94 8.25 -11.53
C ASN A 279 10.40 8.70 -11.42
N CYS A 280 10.77 9.73 -12.17
CA CYS A 280 12.09 10.33 -12.15
C CYS A 280 11.93 11.82 -11.84
N ILE A 281 12.49 12.27 -10.72
CA ILE A 281 12.35 13.63 -10.21
C ILE A 281 13.73 14.27 -10.07
N CYS A 282 13.90 15.47 -10.65
CA CYS A 282 15.05 16.31 -10.38
C CYS A 282 14.96 16.82 -8.93
N ILE A 283 15.98 16.54 -8.12
CA ILE A 283 16.02 16.96 -6.71
C ILE A 283 16.93 18.15 -6.46
N THR A 284 17.88 18.45 -7.35
CA THR A 284 18.64 19.70 -7.39
C THR A 284 19.17 19.97 -8.79
N GLU A 285 19.25 21.23 -9.17
CA GLU A 285 19.89 21.67 -10.42
C GLU A 285 21.36 22.14 -10.17
N ASN A 286 21.83 22.08 -8.95
CA ASN A 286 23.18 22.49 -8.60
C ASN A 286 23.86 21.49 -7.65
N ILE A 287 24.19 20.31 -8.18
CA ILE A 287 24.81 19.24 -7.40
C ILE A 287 26.21 19.61 -6.88
N ASP A 288 26.91 20.53 -7.56
CA ASP A 288 28.28 20.90 -7.19
C ASP A 288 28.39 21.62 -5.84
N ILE A 289 27.31 22.19 -5.31
CA ILE A 289 27.30 22.78 -3.95
C ILE A 289 27.26 21.72 -2.86
N TYR A 290 26.96 20.48 -3.22
CA TYR A 290 26.93 19.35 -2.31
C TYR A 290 28.20 18.50 -2.48
N ASP A 291 28.65 17.88 -1.39
CA ASP A 291 29.81 16.99 -1.42
C ASP A 291 29.47 15.60 -2.01
N PHE A 292 28.56 15.56 -2.97
CA PHE A 292 28.11 14.34 -3.62
C PHE A 292 29.14 13.88 -4.65
N LYS A 293 29.86 12.82 -4.34
CA LYS A 293 30.99 12.33 -5.15
C LYS A 293 30.62 11.17 -6.08
N GLU A 294 29.47 10.54 -5.87
CA GLU A 294 29.09 9.32 -6.57
C GLU A 294 28.15 9.60 -7.74
N ILE A 295 28.41 8.93 -8.86
CA ILE A 295 27.64 9.10 -10.09
C ILE A 295 26.32 8.35 -10.02
N LEU A 296 26.31 7.19 -9.36
CA LEU A 296 25.16 6.31 -9.21
C LEU A 296 25.08 5.78 -7.79
N TYR A 297 23.92 5.93 -7.19
CA TYR A 297 23.68 5.48 -5.82
C TYR A 297 22.29 4.83 -5.75
N PHE A 298 22.22 3.67 -5.10
CA PHE A 298 21.00 2.87 -5.01
C PHE A 298 20.62 2.66 -3.55
N ILE A 299 19.31 2.79 -3.27
CA ILE A 299 18.72 2.31 -2.02
C ILE A 299 17.65 1.31 -2.42
N SER A 300 17.89 0.04 -2.09
CA SER A 300 17.01 -1.07 -2.43
C SER A 300 16.25 -1.52 -1.19
N PHE A 301 14.94 -1.63 -1.29
CA PHE A 301 14.07 -2.04 -0.19
C PHE A 301 13.60 -3.46 -0.41
N PHE A 302 13.77 -4.30 0.61
CA PHE A 302 13.47 -5.71 0.56
C PHE A 302 12.48 -6.12 1.64
N TYR A 303 11.83 -7.27 1.41
CA TYR A 303 10.97 -7.92 2.38
C TYR A 303 11.30 -9.41 2.45
N GLN A 304 11.63 -9.91 3.63
CA GLN A 304 11.95 -11.31 3.88
C GLN A 304 11.64 -11.67 5.34
N ASN A 305 11.04 -12.85 5.55
CA ASN A 305 10.77 -13.38 6.90
C ASN A 305 10.08 -12.37 7.84
N ASP A 306 9.10 -11.62 7.30
CA ASP A 306 8.35 -10.59 8.01
C ASP A 306 9.16 -9.33 8.39
N GLU A 307 10.41 -9.23 7.95
CA GLU A 307 11.27 -8.08 8.16
C GLU A 307 11.36 -7.21 6.89
N LYS A 308 11.33 -5.90 7.13
CA LYS A 308 11.58 -4.88 6.13
C LYS A 308 12.97 -4.36 6.33
N MET A 309 13.75 -4.35 5.27
CA MET A 309 15.14 -3.90 5.31
C MET A 309 15.46 -3.08 4.06
N PHE A 310 16.58 -2.37 4.10
CA PHE A 310 17.12 -1.71 2.93
C PHE A 310 18.62 -1.95 2.83
N ASP A 311 19.13 -1.93 1.61
CA ASP A 311 20.56 -1.96 1.31
C ASP A 311 20.91 -0.68 0.53
N GLU A 312 22.01 -0.04 0.89
CA GLU A 312 22.60 1.09 0.17
C GLU A 312 23.84 0.61 -0.59
N MET A 313 23.99 1.03 -1.81
CA MET A 313 25.16 0.67 -2.62
C MET A 313 25.41 1.66 -3.74
N ASN A 314 26.67 1.81 -4.12
CA ASN A 314 27.03 2.50 -5.36
C ASN A 314 27.11 1.49 -6.55
N GLU A 315 27.32 2.01 -7.76
CA GLU A 315 27.41 1.18 -8.97
C GLU A 315 28.52 0.14 -8.89
N ILE A 316 29.65 0.46 -8.28
CA ILE A 316 30.78 -0.45 -8.13
C ILE A 316 30.39 -1.64 -7.25
N ASP A 317 29.72 -1.37 -6.13
CA ASP A 317 29.29 -2.42 -5.20
C ASP A 317 28.19 -3.29 -5.82
N LEU A 318 27.27 -2.71 -6.57
CA LEU A 318 26.27 -3.43 -7.33
C LEU A 318 26.93 -4.38 -8.35
N THR A 319 27.89 -3.86 -9.11
CA THR A 319 28.64 -4.64 -10.12
C THR A 319 29.39 -5.79 -9.48
N LYS A 320 30.09 -5.56 -8.34
CA LYS A 320 30.77 -6.62 -7.58
C LYS A 320 29.82 -7.72 -7.15
N LYS A 321 28.68 -7.37 -6.55
CA LYS A 321 27.66 -8.33 -6.11
C LYS A 321 27.12 -9.16 -7.28
N ILE A 322 26.90 -8.55 -8.46
CA ILE A 322 26.48 -9.27 -9.68
C ILE A 322 27.53 -10.28 -10.13
N ILE A 323 28.80 -9.88 -10.17
CA ILE A 323 29.92 -10.75 -10.57
C ILE A 323 30.06 -11.93 -9.59
N GLU A 324 30.07 -11.66 -8.29
CA GLU A 324 30.19 -12.68 -7.25
C GLU A 324 29.06 -13.72 -7.34
N LYS A 325 27.83 -13.29 -7.61
CA LYS A 325 26.72 -14.21 -7.76
C LYS A 325 26.82 -15.06 -9.04
N LYS A 326 27.24 -14.46 -10.16
CA LYS A 326 27.47 -15.19 -11.40
C LYS A 326 28.57 -16.25 -11.27
N MET A 327 29.62 -16.00 -10.48
CA MET A 327 30.68 -16.94 -10.20
C MET A 327 30.29 -18.11 -9.28
N LYS A 328 29.19 -17.96 -8.52
CA LYS A 328 28.64 -18.99 -7.61
C LYS A 328 27.60 -19.89 -8.27
N ILE A 329 27.23 -19.64 -9.51
CA ILE A 329 26.34 -20.52 -10.29
C ILE A 329 27.21 -21.58 -10.91
N PRO A 330 27.02 -22.88 -10.57
CA PRO A 330 27.85 -24.02 -11.08
C PRO A 330 27.67 -24.21 -12.57
#